data_4a8215c2c1b2b2144642a85b75a661ac
#
_entry.id   4a8215c2c1b2b2144642a85b75a661ac
#
_cell.length_a   1.000
_cell.length_b   1.000
_cell.length_c   1.000
_cell.angle_alpha   90.00
_cell.angle_beta   90.00
_cell.angle_gamma   90.00
#
_symmetry.space_group_name_H-M   'P 1'
#
loop_
_entity.id
_entity.type
_entity.pdbx_description
1 polymer ?
#
loop_
_entity_poly.entity_id
_entity_poly.type
_entity_poly.pdbx_seq_one_letter_code
_entity_poly.pdbx_strand_id
1 'polypeptide(L)'
;MKIYLLLVAIVGGTSLLKATPSTIIWIPSVDFQGYKSFHLGIDNYAYDFKSGTPGSGTAFPTDLGLTVGVLPSTDVQAEIGVDYFMPQLSPWLFNAKVGFPEGTIVDGFPAVAVGGWGFGTQKNVTDYDIFYGIVGKTIPVIGRLEVGYFSGNKNLLLDLSTGNADNSGILLSWDRQMTEISENLWLAVDYQGSKSSFGALSYGFAWSFSKNVSVIFARDVFNADIPSTFTTQLDINI
;
A
#
# COMPACT_ATOMS: atom_id res chain seq x y z
N MET A 1 10.72 41.51 -31.98
CA MET A 1 10.70 40.10 -31.51
C MET A 1 9.79 40.04 -30.29
N LYS A 2 8.51 39.62 -30.47
CA LYS A 2 7.52 39.58 -29.41
C LYS A 2 7.55 38.18 -28.79
N ILE A 3 7.96 38.10 -27.51
CA ILE A 3 7.96 36.87 -26.70
C ILE A 3 6.53 36.71 -26.23
N TYR A 4 5.81 35.68 -26.71
CA TYR A 4 4.53 35.27 -26.19
C TYR A 4 4.79 34.40 -24.96
N LEU A 5 4.51 34.93 -23.79
CA LEU A 5 4.40 34.17 -22.55
C LEU A 5 3.14 33.32 -22.64
N LEU A 6 3.30 32.02 -22.83
CA LEU A 6 2.19 31.06 -22.77
C LEU A 6 1.89 30.80 -21.30
N LEU A 7 0.84 31.47 -20.78
CA LEU A 7 0.28 31.16 -19.46
C LEU A 7 -0.52 29.86 -19.60
N VAL A 8 0.06 28.74 -19.19
CA VAL A 8 -0.69 27.49 -19.03
C VAL A 8 -1.47 27.62 -17.72
N ALA A 9 -2.76 27.88 -17.84
CA ALA A 9 -3.69 27.79 -16.73
C ALA A 9 -3.79 26.29 -16.34
N ILE A 10 -3.14 25.92 -15.25
CA ILE A 10 -3.31 24.60 -14.64
C ILE A 10 -4.69 24.63 -13.97
N VAL A 11 -5.69 24.13 -14.69
CA VAL A 11 -6.97 23.76 -14.08
C VAL A 11 -6.68 22.56 -13.20
N GLY A 12 -6.62 22.80 -11.90
CA GLY A 12 -6.53 21.74 -10.89
C GLY A 12 -7.82 20.90 -10.93
N GLY A 13 -7.86 19.92 -11.83
CA GLY A 13 -8.81 18.84 -11.72
C GLY A 13 -8.38 17.98 -10.54
N THR A 14 -9.22 17.85 -9.53
CA THR A 14 -9.11 16.79 -8.54
C THR A 14 -9.27 15.47 -9.27
N SER A 15 -8.17 14.89 -9.72
CA SER A 15 -8.17 13.51 -10.19
C SER A 15 -8.49 12.67 -8.97
N LEU A 16 -9.68 12.12 -8.92
CA LEU A 16 -10.03 11.06 -7.99
C LEU A 16 -9.05 9.92 -8.27
N LEU A 17 -8.03 9.79 -7.43
CA LEU A 17 -7.12 8.67 -7.46
C LEU A 17 -7.96 7.40 -7.37
N LYS A 18 -7.86 6.55 -8.37
CA LYS A 18 -8.58 5.28 -8.46
C LYS A 18 -7.73 4.11 -7.93
N ALA A 19 -6.63 4.42 -7.25
CA ALA A 19 -5.79 3.43 -6.60
C ALA A 19 -6.42 3.01 -5.27
N THR A 20 -5.98 1.89 -4.75
CA THR A 20 -6.36 1.40 -3.41
C THR A 20 -6.07 2.48 -2.37
N PRO A 21 -7.03 2.94 -1.58
CA PRO A 21 -6.75 3.98 -0.60
C PRO A 21 -5.80 3.51 0.50
N SER A 22 -5.83 2.24 0.89
CA SER A 22 -5.13 1.76 2.09
C SER A 22 -3.65 1.43 1.88
N THR A 23 -3.29 0.92 0.69
CA THR A 23 -1.91 0.50 0.34
C THR A 23 -1.46 1.04 -1.00
N ILE A 24 -0.15 1.01 -1.27
CA ILE A 24 0.40 1.19 -2.63
C ILE A 24 0.33 -0.16 -3.35
N ILE A 25 1.35 -1.00 -3.26
CA ILE A 25 1.34 -2.40 -3.67
C ILE A 25 1.52 -3.27 -2.44
N TRP A 26 2.60 -3.02 -1.70
CA TRP A 26 3.03 -3.76 -0.52
C TRP A 26 2.97 -2.94 0.77
N ILE A 27 3.28 -1.64 0.69
CA ILE A 27 3.33 -0.74 1.84
C ILE A 27 2.04 0.06 2.01
N PRO A 28 1.73 0.53 3.24
CA PRO A 28 0.63 1.47 3.45
C PRO A 28 0.83 2.77 2.67
N SER A 29 -0.26 3.39 2.25
CA SER A 29 -0.30 4.71 1.61
C SER A 29 -0.76 5.81 2.57
N VAL A 30 -0.61 7.07 2.15
CA VAL A 30 -1.19 8.24 2.85
C VAL A 30 -2.67 8.46 2.53
N ASP A 31 -3.28 7.65 1.66
CA ASP A 31 -4.70 7.75 1.32
C ASP A 31 -5.59 7.06 2.36
N PHE A 32 -6.84 7.46 2.42
CA PHE A 32 -7.82 6.96 3.38
C PHE A 32 -9.13 6.59 2.70
N GLN A 33 -9.82 5.61 3.25
CA GLN A 33 -11.23 5.39 2.92
C GLN A 33 -12.08 6.56 3.42
N GLY A 34 -12.96 7.04 2.55
CA GLY A 34 -13.92 8.06 2.92
C GLY A 34 -14.88 7.59 4.02
N TYR A 35 -15.45 8.51 4.75
CA TYR A 35 -16.42 8.18 5.82
C TYR A 35 -17.56 7.32 5.29
N LYS A 36 -17.79 6.15 5.90
CA LYS A 36 -18.77 5.13 5.50
C LYS A 36 -18.56 4.53 4.11
N SER A 37 -17.44 4.77 3.46
CA SER A 37 -17.06 3.96 2.31
C SER A 37 -16.31 2.71 2.75
N PHE A 38 -16.44 1.66 1.97
CA PHE A 38 -15.84 0.37 2.23
C PHE A 38 -14.89 0.03 1.09
N HIS A 39 -13.78 -0.57 1.46
CA HIS A 39 -12.84 -1.17 0.53
C HIS A 39 -12.78 -2.67 0.80
N LEU A 40 -13.03 -3.47 -0.24
CA LEU A 40 -12.82 -4.91 -0.24
C LEU A 40 -11.63 -5.23 -1.12
N GLY A 41 -10.60 -5.85 -0.54
CA GLY A 41 -9.40 -6.34 -1.22
C GLY A 41 -9.36 -7.86 -1.33
N ILE A 42 -8.82 -8.37 -2.43
CA ILE A 42 -8.46 -9.79 -2.57
C ILE A 42 -7.06 -9.85 -3.17
N ASP A 43 -6.08 -10.18 -2.32
CA ASP A 43 -4.68 -10.18 -2.70
C ASP A 43 -4.12 -11.59 -2.77
N ASN A 44 -3.47 -11.90 -3.89
CA ASN A 44 -2.82 -13.18 -4.13
C ASN A 44 -1.35 -12.98 -4.47
N TYR A 45 -0.51 -13.90 -4.01
CA TYR A 45 0.94 -13.86 -4.17
C TYR A 45 1.44 -15.21 -4.71
N ALA A 46 1.60 -15.31 -6.01
CA ALA A 46 2.13 -16.49 -6.67
C ALA A 46 3.66 -16.40 -6.81
N TYR A 47 4.38 -17.51 -6.65
CA TYR A 47 5.80 -17.53 -6.99
C TYR A 47 6.01 -17.20 -8.47
N ASP A 48 7.05 -16.42 -8.77
CA ASP A 48 7.41 -16.19 -10.17
C ASP A 48 7.99 -17.47 -10.80
N PHE A 49 8.10 -17.47 -12.16
CA PHE A 49 8.50 -18.65 -12.94
C PHE A 49 9.91 -19.17 -12.64
N LYS A 50 10.72 -18.45 -11.87
CA LYS A 50 12.09 -18.81 -11.53
C LYS A 50 12.23 -19.48 -10.17
N SER A 51 11.16 -19.56 -9.39
CA SER A 51 11.26 -20.00 -7.99
C SER A 51 11.74 -21.42 -7.81
N GLY A 52 11.62 -22.26 -8.84
CA GLY A 52 12.11 -23.66 -8.79
C GLY A 52 11.51 -24.50 -7.64
N THR A 53 10.50 -23.99 -6.95
CA THR A 53 9.86 -24.67 -5.83
C THR A 53 8.68 -25.49 -6.36
N PRO A 54 8.84 -26.78 -6.57
CA PRO A 54 7.77 -27.62 -7.07
C PRO A 54 6.64 -27.71 -6.04
N GLY A 55 5.43 -27.36 -6.40
CA GLY A 55 4.22 -27.77 -5.70
C GLY A 55 3.67 -26.83 -4.63
N SER A 56 4.23 -25.67 -4.41
CA SER A 56 3.61 -24.66 -3.55
C SER A 56 2.81 -23.66 -4.40
N GLY A 57 1.50 -23.60 -4.24
CA GLY A 57 0.63 -22.77 -5.08
C GLY A 57 0.82 -21.27 -4.86
N THR A 58 1.09 -20.84 -3.62
CA THR A 58 1.21 -19.42 -3.23
C THR A 58 2.38 -19.21 -2.27
N ALA A 59 3.05 -18.06 -2.36
CA ALA A 59 4.14 -17.69 -1.46
C ALA A 59 3.61 -17.21 -0.10
N PHE A 60 2.48 -16.49 -0.14
CA PHE A 60 1.77 -15.97 1.03
C PHE A 60 0.32 -16.42 0.98
N PRO A 61 -0.38 -16.40 2.12
CA PRO A 61 -1.83 -16.61 2.14
C PRO A 61 -2.54 -15.62 1.23
N THR A 62 -3.66 -16.04 0.66
CA THR A 62 -4.60 -15.09 0.05
C THR A 62 -5.17 -14.20 1.14
N ASP A 63 -5.09 -12.90 0.97
CA ASP A 63 -5.68 -11.92 1.85
C ASP A 63 -7.06 -11.49 1.35
N LEU A 64 -8.05 -11.58 2.23
CA LEU A 64 -9.36 -10.96 2.04
C LEU A 64 -9.47 -9.79 3.01
N GLY A 65 -9.21 -8.60 2.53
CA GLY A 65 -9.24 -7.37 3.32
C GLY A 65 -10.58 -6.65 3.25
N LEU A 66 -11.06 -6.15 4.38
CA LEU A 66 -12.17 -5.21 4.44
C LEU A 66 -11.78 -4.02 5.29
N THR A 67 -11.79 -2.83 4.68
CA THR A 67 -11.47 -1.56 5.36
C THR A 67 -12.64 -0.60 5.25
N VAL A 68 -12.88 0.20 6.30
CA VAL A 68 -13.96 1.18 6.34
C VAL A 68 -13.46 2.51 6.90
N GLY A 69 -13.85 3.61 6.25
CA GLY A 69 -13.63 4.97 6.77
C GLY A 69 -14.61 5.27 7.91
N VAL A 70 -14.08 5.64 9.08
CA VAL A 70 -14.87 5.76 10.31
C VAL A 70 -15.05 7.19 10.80
N LEU A 71 -14.28 8.16 10.30
CA LEU A 71 -14.30 9.53 10.80
C LEU A 71 -15.06 10.46 9.83
N PRO A 72 -16.15 11.14 10.28
CA PRO A 72 -16.93 12.05 9.44
C PRO A 72 -16.26 13.44 9.31
N SER A 73 -15.02 13.46 8.86
CA SER A 73 -14.22 14.67 8.67
C SER A 73 -13.46 14.59 7.35
N THR A 74 -13.27 15.71 6.70
CA THR A 74 -12.41 15.84 5.51
C THR A 74 -10.98 16.18 5.86
N ASP A 75 -10.77 16.83 7.01
CA ASP A 75 -9.45 17.34 7.42
C ASP A 75 -8.64 16.28 8.15
N VAL A 76 -9.31 15.50 9.00
CA VAL A 76 -8.72 14.34 9.66
C VAL A 76 -9.50 13.12 9.21
N GLN A 77 -8.83 12.15 8.65
CA GLN A 77 -9.45 10.90 8.20
C GLN A 77 -8.92 9.74 9.01
N ALA A 78 -9.78 8.74 9.21
CA ALA A 78 -9.42 7.51 9.90
C ALA A 78 -10.16 6.33 9.28
N GLU A 79 -9.47 5.20 9.25
CA GLU A 79 -10.02 3.93 8.79
C GLU A 79 -9.63 2.81 9.74
N ILE A 80 -10.46 1.79 9.77
CA ILE A 80 -10.17 0.51 10.43
C ILE A 80 -10.43 -0.62 9.46
N GLY A 81 -9.70 -1.70 9.59
CA GLY A 81 -9.84 -2.85 8.71
C GLY A 81 -9.59 -4.17 9.40
N VAL A 82 -9.99 -5.21 8.70
CA VAL A 82 -9.76 -6.60 9.07
C VAL A 82 -9.35 -7.37 7.83
N ASP A 83 -8.32 -8.18 7.98
CA ASP A 83 -7.77 -9.05 6.97
C ASP A 83 -8.00 -10.51 7.37
N TYR A 84 -8.41 -11.34 6.41
CA TYR A 84 -8.65 -12.77 6.59
C TYR A 84 -7.70 -13.56 5.69
N PHE A 85 -6.67 -14.13 6.30
CA PHE A 85 -5.62 -14.86 5.58
C PHE A 85 -5.98 -16.33 5.36
N MET A 86 -6.05 -16.75 4.11
CA MET A 86 -6.40 -18.13 3.73
C MET A 86 -5.27 -18.85 2.99
N PRO A 87 -4.97 -20.10 3.36
CA PRO A 87 -5.43 -20.87 4.51
C PRO A 87 -4.54 -20.64 5.73
N GLN A 88 -5.10 -20.26 6.86
CA GLN A 88 -4.39 -20.17 8.15
C GLN A 88 -5.28 -20.60 9.30
N LEU A 89 -4.68 -21.15 10.38
CA LEU A 89 -5.40 -21.57 11.59
C LEU A 89 -5.88 -20.35 12.41
N SER A 90 -5.19 -19.23 12.33
CA SER A 90 -5.54 -17.97 13.02
C SER A 90 -5.54 -16.85 11.99
N PRO A 91 -6.57 -16.80 11.13
CA PRO A 91 -6.54 -16.00 9.91
C PRO A 91 -6.81 -14.51 10.11
N TRP A 92 -7.28 -14.09 11.30
CA TRP A 92 -7.73 -12.73 11.53
C TRP A 92 -6.58 -11.81 11.94
N LEU A 93 -6.39 -10.76 11.15
CA LEU A 93 -5.51 -9.63 11.45
C LEU A 93 -6.32 -8.34 11.38
N PHE A 94 -5.97 -7.37 12.19
CA PHE A 94 -6.63 -6.08 12.22
C PHE A 94 -5.67 -4.98 11.81
N ASN A 95 -6.21 -3.89 11.31
CA ASN A 95 -5.46 -2.70 10.93
C ASN A 95 -6.24 -1.42 11.27
N ALA A 96 -5.51 -0.31 11.40
CA ALA A 96 -6.09 1.01 11.59
C ALA A 96 -5.11 2.09 11.12
N LYS A 97 -5.65 3.18 10.59
CA LYS A 97 -4.87 4.32 10.12
C LYS A 97 -5.63 5.62 10.40
N VAL A 98 -4.91 6.67 10.77
CA VAL A 98 -5.43 8.02 10.97
C VAL A 98 -4.41 9.04 10.43
N GLY A 99 -4.91 10.16 9.92
CA GLY A 99 -4.01 11.22 9.45
C GLY A 99 -4.72 12.35 8.72
N PHE A 100 -3.94 13.09 7.99
CA PHE A 100 -4.34 14.32 7.30
C PHE A 100 -4.09 14.14 5.79
N PRO A 101 -5.12 14.21 4.94
CA PRO A 101 -4.94 14.27 3.50
C PRO A 101 -4.11 15.49 3.07
N GLU A 102 -3.52 15.41 1.89
CA GLU A 102 -2.70 16.48 1.33
C GLU A 102 -3.48 17.80 1.23
N GLY A 103 -2.89 18.91 1.70
CA GLY A 103 -3.46 20.24 1.61
C GLY A 103 -4.56 20.57 2.62
N THR A 104 -4.92 19.67 3.53
CA THR A 104 -6.03 19.90 4.46
C THR A 104 -5.67 20.82 5.64
N ILE A 105 -4.42 20.83 6.10
CA ILE A 105 -3.99 21.72 7.20
C ILE A 105 -3.73 23.13 6.67
N VAL A 106 -2.92 23.24 5.63
CA VAL A 106 -2.64 24.47 4.87
C VAL A 106 -2.31 24.07 3.42
N ASP A 107 -2.52 25.00 2.49
CA ASP A 107 -2.15 24.78 1.09
C ASP A 107 -0.69 24.34 0.96
N GLY A 108 -0.48 23.28 0.21
CA GLY A 108 0.85 22.71 0.00
C GLY A 108 1.37 21.83 1.13
N PHE A 109 0.65 21.67 2.24
CA PHE A 109 1.04 20.74 3.30
C PHE A 109 0.97 19.29 2.77
N PRO A 110 1.99 18.44 3.04
CA PRO A 110 1.96 17.06 2.60
C PRO A 110 0.86 16.26 3.33
N ALA A 111 0.42 15.16 2.73
CA ALA A 111 -0.37 14.17 3.43
C ALA A 111 0.49 13.50 4.52
N VAL A 112 -0.13 13.16 5.65
CA VAL A 112 0.52 12.47 6.76
C VAL A 112 -0.41 11.38 7.28
N ALA A 113 0.11 10.17 7.43
CA ALA A 113 -0.63 9.06 8.04
C ALA A 113 0.22 8.38 9.11
N VAL A 114 -0.44 7.95 10.18
CA VAL A 114 0.10 7.03 11.17
C VAL A 114 -0.89 5.88 11.33
N GLY A 115 -0.36 4.68 11.48
CA GLY A 115 -1.23 3.52 11.57
C GLY A 115 -0.50 2.28 12.02
N GLY A 116 -1.19 1.18 11.92
CA GLY A 116 -0.63 -0.13 12.15
C GLY A 116 -1.45 -1.21 11.47
N TRP A 117 -0.81 -2.31 11.19
CA TRP A 117 -1.39 -3.48 10.54
C TRP A 117 -0.77 -4.78 11.06
N GLY A 118 -1.39 -5.90 10.73
CA GLY A 118 -0.93 -7.20 11.18
C GLY A 118 -1.15 -7.43 12.68
N PHE A 119 -2.15 -6.79 13.29
CA PHE A 119 -2.56 -7.04 14.68
C PHE A 119 -3.29 -8.38 14.74
N GLY A 120 -2.53 -9.45 14.86
CA GLY A 120 -3.05 -10.80 14.87
C GLY A 120 -3.55 -11.25 16.24
N THR A 121 -4.27 -12.36 16.25
CA THR A 121 -4.95 -12.88 17.45
C THR A 121 -4.11 -13.88 18.25
N GLN A 122 -2.95 -14.31 17.71
CA GLN A 122 -2.08 -15.31 18.34
C GLN A 122 -0.70 -14.73 18.62
N LYS A 123 -0.35 -14.65 19.90
CA LYS A 123 0.92 -14.11 20.37
C LYS A 123 2.10 -14.88 19.79
N ASN A 124 3.07 -14.16 19.22
CA ASN A 124 4.28 -14.67 18.54
C ASN A 124 3.98 -15.67 17.39
N VAL A 125 2.80 -15.54 16.78
CA VAL A 125 2.41 -16.32 15.60
C VAL A 125 1.83 -15.43 14.51
N THR A 126 0.88 -14.55 14.85
CA THR A 126 0.21 -13.67 13.89
C THR A 126 0.23 -12.20 14.33
N ASP A 127 0.69 -11.89 15.54
CA ASP A 127 0.80 -10.53 16.08
C ASP A 127 2.06 -9.82 15.55
N TYR A 128 2.09 -9.57 14.24
CA TYR A 128 3.18 -8.83 13.62
C TYR A 128 3.29 -7.41 14.17
N ASP A 129 2.19 -6.83 14.60
CA ASP A 129 2.08 -5.55 15.33
C ASP A 129 2.94 -4.46 14.70
N ILE A 130 2.79 -4.27 13.38
CA ILE A 130 3.56 -3.29 12.62
C ILE A 130 2.90 -1.93 12.76
N PHE A 131 3.62 -0.99 13.37
CA PHE A 131 3.27 0.42 13.43
C PHE A 131 4.09 1.21 12.42
N TYR A 132 3.51 2.24 11.83
CA TYR A 132 4.18 3.07 10.85
C TYR A 132 3.75 4.54 10.94
N GLY A 133 4.63 5.40 10.41
CA GLY A 133 4.32 6.78 10.06
C GLY A 133 4.82 7.05 8.65
N ILE A 134 4.01 7.71 7.84
CA ILE A 134 4.31 7.99 6.44
C ILE A 134 3.86 9.40 6.06
N VAL A 135 4.63 10.05 5.22
CA VAL A 135 4.37 11.39 4.67
C VAL A 135 4.42 11.30 3.16
N GLY A 136 3.43 11.85 2.48
CA GLY A 136 3.32 11.83 1.02
C GLY A 136 3.08 13.19 0.42
N LYS A 137 3.66 13.43 -0.76
CA LYS A 137 3.49 14.69 -1.49
C LYS A 137 3.32 14.43 -2.98
N THR A 138 2.27 14.99 -3.55
CA THR A 138 2.05 14.99 -4.99
C THR A 138 2.85 16.12 -5.64
N ILE A 139 3.69 15.76 -6.59
CA ILE A 139 4.49 16.68 -7.41
C ILE A 139 3.91 16.68 -8.82
N PRO A 140 3.48 17.83 -9.34
CA PRO A 140 2.92 17.90 -10.70
C PRO A 140 3.80 17.20 -11.72
N VAL A 141 3.21 16.44 -12.62
CA VAL A 141 3.87 15.67 -13.69
C VAL A 141 4.68 14.46 -13.20
N ILE A 142 5.34 14.56 -12.05
CA ILE A 142 6.17 13.46 -11.51
C ILE A 142 5.30 12.36 -10.90
N GLY A 143 4.22 12.70 -10.19
CA GLY A 143 3.41 11.79 -9.41
C GLY A 143 3.58 12.03 -7.91
N ARG A 144 3.12 11.09 -7.09
CA ARG A 144 3.24 11.16 -5.65
C ARG A 144 4.49 10.43 -5.18
N LEU A 145 5.18 11.04 -4.23
CA LEU A 145 6.30 10.45 -3.50
C LEU A 145 5.92 10.32 -2.04
N GLU A 146 6.21 9.18 -1.45
CA GLU A 146 5.99 8.94 -0.02
C GLU A 146 7.27 8.45 0.65
N VAL A 147 7.44 8.85 1.91
CA VAL A 147 8.53 8.41 2.78
C VAL A 147 7.99 8.15 4.17
N GLY A 148 8.40 7.06 4.77
CA GLY A 148 7.97 6.67 6.10
C GLY A 148 8.95 5.74 6.80
N TYR A 149 8.53 5.31 7.97
CA TYR A 149 9.26 4.35 8.80
C TYR A 149 8.27 3.43 9.49
N PHE A 150 8.66 2.17 9.63
CA PHE A 150 7.87 1.18 10.37
C PHE A 150 8.69 0.48 11.44
N SER A 151 7.99 -0.08 12.42
CA SER A 151 8.53 -0.99 13.43
C SER A 151 7.45 -1.97 13.86
N GLY A 152 7.82 -3.23 14.04
CA GLY A 152 6.88 -4.29 14.40
C GLY A 152 7.44 -5.26 15.44
N ASN A 153 6.76 -6.41 15.60
CA ASN A 153 7.13 -7.41 16.58
C ASN A 153 8.48 -8.07 16.25
N LYS A 154 9.48 -7.81 17.08
CA LYS A 154 10.84 -8.34 16.92
C LYS A 154 10.96 -9.88 17.00
N ASN A 155 9.93 -10.56 17.52
CA ASN A 155 9.90 -12.00 17.60
C ASN A 155 9.43 -12.67 16.29
N LEU A 156 8.77 -11.91 15.41
CA LEU A 156 8.23 -12.39 14.14
C LEU A 156 8.93 -11.80 12.92
N LEU A 157 9.35 -10.53 13.01
CA LEU A 157 10.08 -9.88 11.93
C LEU A 157 11.58 -10.12 12.12
N LEU A 158 12.03 -11.24 11.57
CA LEU A 158 13.40 -11.70 11.70
C LEU A 158 14.11 -11.66 10.34
N ASP A 159 15.38 -11.30 10.33
CA ASP A 159 16.26 -11.57 9.18
C ASP A 159 16.30 -13.08 8.94
N LEU A 160 15.76 -13.51 7.80
CA LEU A 160 15.63 -14.94 7.49
C LEU A 160 16.96 -15.68 7.33
N SER A 161 18.07 -14.96 7.15
CA SER A 161 19.40 -15.54 7.03
C SER A 161 20.09 -15.75 8.37
N THR A 162 19.84 -14.87 9.34
CA THR A 162 20.54 -14.86 10.65
C THR A 162 19.65 -15.26 11.81
N GLY A 163 18.33 -15.17 11.66
CA GLY A 163 17.34 -15.34 12.73
C GLY A 163 17.32 -14.21 13.76
N ASN A 164 18.08 -13.15 13.54
CA ASN A 164 18.05 -11.96 14.40
C ASN A 164 16.87 -11.05 14.05
N ALA A 165 16.42 -10.26 15.01
CA ALA A 165 15.37 -9.28 14.76
C ALA A 165 15.82 -8.26 13.70
N ASP A 166 14.98 -8.09 12.67
CA ASP A 166 15.07 -7.06 11.65
C ASP A 166 13.66 -6.52 11.40
N ASN A 167 13.14 -5.91 12.47
CA ASN A 167 11.72 -5.61 12.65
C ASN A 167 11.36 -4.16 12.37
N SER A 168 12.23 -3.39 11.75
CA SER A 168 11.98 -1.97 11.44
C SER A 168 12.74 -1.56 10.19
N GLY A 169 12.27 -0.49 9.54
CA GLY A 169 12.92 0.02 8.34
C GLY A 169 12.18 1.19 7.72
N ILE A 170 12.76 1.70 6.63
CA ILE A 170 12.17 2.78 5.85
C ILE A 170 11.04 2.25 4.96
N LEU A 171 10.07 3.14 4.69
CA LEU A 171 9.03 2.97 3.68
C LEU A 171 9.26 4.05 2.61
N LEU A 172 9.28 3.65 1.35
CA LEU A 172 9.39 4.58 0.22
C LEU A 172 8.38 4.17 -0.84
N SER A 173 7.74 5.15 -1.49
CA SER A 173 6.97 4.86 -2.69
C SER A 173 7.00 6.00 -3.71
N TRP A 174 6.70 5.62 -4.93
CA TRP A 174 6.30 6.49 -6.01
C TRP A 174 5.09 5.89 -6.69
N ASP A 175 4.08 6.72 -6.92
CA ASP A 175 2.93 6.31 -7.71
C ASP A 175 2.41 7.44 -8.60
N ARG A 176 1.76 7.06 -9.71
CA ARG A 176 1.23 8.04 -10.64
C ARG A 176 0.10 7.47 -11.50
N GLN A 177 -0.98 8.26 -11.62
CA GLN A 177 -1.98 8.03 -12.65
C GLN A 177 -1.44 8.48 -14.01
N MET A 178 -1.39 7.57 -14.98
CA MET A 178 -0.79 7.79 -16.32
C MET A 178 -1.83 8.31 -17.31
N THR A 179 -2.43 9.45 -17.01
CA THR A 179 -3.56 10.02 -17.78
C THR A 179 -3.19 10.36 -19.23
N GLU A 180 -1.92 10.59 -19.53
CA GLU A 180 -1.41 10.79 -20.88
C GLU A 180 -1.45 9.52 -21.73
N ILE A 181 -1.56 8.33 -21.11
CA ILE A 181 -1.70 7.04 -21.78
C ILE A 181 -3.15 6.58 -21.68
N SER A 182 -3.68 6.54 -20.46
CA SER A 182 -5.05 6.16 -20.14
C SER A 182 -5.44 6.64 -18.76
N GLU A 183 -6.65 7.17 -18.61
CA GLU A 183 -7.23 7.51 -17.30
C GLU A 183 -7.44 6.28 -16.38
N ASN A 184 -7.33 5.08 -16.93
CA ASN A 184 -7.50 3.84 -16.18
C ASN A 184 -6.17 3.22 -15.73
N LEU A 185 -5.03 3.75 -16.19
CA LEU A 185 -3.71 3.20 -15.91
C LEU A 185 -3.04 3.94 -14.75
N TRP A 186 -2.68 3.22 -13.70
CA TRP A 186 -1.84 3.68 -12.60
C TRP A 186 -0.56 2.86 -12.54
N LEU A 187 0.56 3.51 -12.26
CA LEU A 187 1.86 2.86 -12.07
C LEU A 187 2.35 3.12 -10.66
N ALA A 188 3.03 2.14 -10.07
CA ALA A 188 3.65 2.30 -8.77
C ALA A 188 4.93 1.47 -8.60
N VAL A 189 5.74 1.97 -7.69
CA VAL A 189 6.89 1.29 -7.09
C VAL A 189 6.87 1.60 -5.61
N ASP A 190 7.02 0.59 -4.76
CA ASP A 190 7.21 0.80 -3.33
C ASP A 190 8.30 -0.09 -2.75
N TYR A 191 8.79 0.29 -1.58
CA TYR A 191 9.88 -0.39 -0.89
C TYR A 191 9.68 -0.38 0.62
N GLN A 192 9.77 -1.55 1.21
CA GLN A 192 9.84 -1.77 2.66
C GLN A 192 11.21 -2.29 3.05
N GLY A 193 11.95 -1.50 3.80
CA GLY A 193 13.33 -1.81 4.21
C GLY A 193 13.36 -2.76 5.41
N SER A 194 13.73 -4.01 5.19
CA SER A 194 13.99 -5.06 6.19
C SER A 194 14.44 -6.30 5.47
N LYS A 195 15.12 -7.21 6.12
CA LYS A 195 15.42 -8.58 5.65
C LYS A 195 14.48 -9.62 6.24
N SER A 196 13.42 -9.18 6.91
CA SER A 196 12.33 -10.08 7.28
C SER A 196 11.51 -10.45 6.05
N SER A 197 10.54 -11.36 6.20
CA SER A 197 9.61 -11.75 5.14
C SER A 197 8.75 -10.60 4.60
N PHE A 198 8.70 -9.47 5.29
CA PHE A 198 7.95 -8.28 4.88
C PHE A 198 8.80 -7.25 4.12
N GLY A 199 10.13 -7.38 4.11
CA GLY A 199 11.00 -6.47 3.37
C GLY A 199 10.99 -6.79 1.88
N ALA A 200 10.55 -5.84 1.06
CA ALA A 200 10.43 -6.03 -0.40
C ALA A 200 10.56 -4.72 -1.17
N LEU A 201 10.98 -4.84 -2.42
CA LEU A 201 10.78 -3.88 -3.49
C LEU A 201 9.64 -4.39 -4.37
N SER A 202 8.53 -3.66 -4.44
CA SER A 202 7.39 -4.00 -5.28
C SER A 202 7.20 -2.98 -6.40
N TYR A 203 6.84 -3.45 -7.58
CA TYR A 203 6.59 -2.57 -8.72
C TYR A 203 5.58 -3.18 -9.67
N GLY A 204 4.71 -2.34 -10.22
CA GLY A 204 3.65 -2.80 -11.07
C GLY A 204 2.72 -1.72 -11.58
N PHE A 205 1.55 -2.15 -12.00
CA PHE A 205 0.50 -1.26 -12.49
C PHE A 205 -0.87 -1.73 -12.01
N ALA A 206 -1.80 -0.78 -11.93
CA ALA A 206 -3.22 -1.09 -11.79
C ALA A 206 -3.99 -0.68 -13.04
N TRP A 207 -5.05 -1.43 -13.31
CA TRP A 207 -6.02 -1.09 -14.33
C TRP A 207 -7.40 -0.95 -13.69
N SER A 208 -8.01 0.22 -13.84
CA SER A 208 -9.37 0.50 -13.37
C SER A 208 -10.40 0.08 -14.41
N PHE A 209 -11.19 -0.92 -14.09
CA PHE A 209 -12.30 -1.41 -14.95
C PHE A 209 -13.55 -0.53 -14.81
N SER A 210 -13.70 0.10 -13.66
CA SER A 210 -14.76 1.05 -13.37
C SER A 210 -14.27 2.05 -12.29
N LYS A 211 -15.14 2.97 -11.88
CA LYS A 211 -14.83 3.90 -10.77
C LYS A 211 -14.56 3.20 -9.45
N ASN A 212 -15.08 2.00 -9.29
CA ASN A 212 -15.12 1.26 -8.04
C ASN A 212 -14.33 -0.05 -8.07
N VAL A 213 -13.79 -0.45 -9.22
CA VAL A 213 -13.13 -1.74 -9.37
C VAL A 213 -11.82 -1.55 -10.12
N SER A 214 -10.73 -1.97 -9.50
CA SER A 214 -9.40 -2.02 -10.10
C SER A 214 -8.71 -3.35 -9.81
N VAL A 215 -7.70 -3.67 -10.60
CA VAL A 215 -6.80 -4.78 -10.34
C VAL A 215 -5.37 -4.29 -10.47
N ILE A 216 -4.57 -4.55 -9.43
CA ILE A 216 -3.13 -4.37 -9.45
C ILE A 216 -2.47 -5.65 -9.95
N PHE A 217 -1.48 -5.50 -10.81
CA PHE A 217 -0.55 -6.53 -11.26
C PHE A 217 0.85 -6.06 -10.94
N ALA A 218 1.53 -6.76 -10.04
CA ALA A 218 2.85 -6.32 -9.60
C ALA A 218 3.78 -7.50 -9.34
N ARG A 219 5.05 -7.19 -9.17
CA ARG A 219 6.09 -8.13 -8.77
C ARG A 219 6.70 -7.64 -7.47
N ASP A 220 6.86 -8.56 -6.52
CA ASP A 220 7.54 -8.33 -5.26
C ASP A 220 8.90 -9.04 -5.27
N VAL A 221 9.96 -8.28 -5.05
CA VAL A 221 11.34 -8.76 -4.95
C VAL A 221 11.78 -8.57 -3.51
N PHE A 222 11.89 -9.68 -2.78
CA PHE A 222 12.19 -9.62 -1.35
C PHE A 222 13.65 -9.27 -1.07
N ASN A 223 13.88 -8.53 0.02
CA ASN A 223 15.22 -8.21 0.51
C ASN A 223 15.91 -9.42 1.17
N ALA A 224 15.09 -10.37 1.65
CA ALA A 224 15.54 -11.67 2.12
C ALA A 224 15.81 -12.63 0.94
N ASP A 225 16.58 -13.71 1.17
CA ASP A 225 16.81 -14.74 0.17
C ASP A 225 15.61 -15.70 0.07
N ILE A 226 14.49 -15.15 -0.39
CA ILE A 226 13.26 -15.89 -0.72
C ILE A 226 12.83 -15.58 -2.15
N PRO A 227 12.15 -16.52 -2.83
CA PRO A 227 11.72 -16.32 -4.21
C PRO A 227 10.79 -15.11 -4.36
N SER A 228 10.98 -14.36 -5.44
CA SER A 228 10.09 -13.27 -5.84
C SER A 228 8.67 -13.77 -6.11
N THR A 229 7.70 -12.90 -5.93
CA THR A 229 6.30 -13.20 -6.23
C THR A 229 5.76 -12.29 -7.33
N PHE A 230 4.72 -12.80 -7.97
CA PHE A 230 3.81 -12.00 -8.77
C PHE A 230 2.51 -11.85 -7.97
N THR A 231 2.10 -10.62 -7.72
CA THR A 231 0.86 -10.33 -6.99
C THR A 231 -0.23 -9.85 -7.93
N THR A 232 -1.46 -10.27 -7.64
CA THR A 232 -2.69 -9.72 -8.20
C THR A 232 -3.58 -9.29 -7.04
N GLN A 233 -3.97 -8.02 -7.04
CA GLN A 233 -4.81 -7.45 -5.99
C GLN A 233 -6.07 -6.87 -6.64
N LEU A 234 -7.21 -7.43 -6.29
CA LEU A 234 -8.52 -6.94 -6.72
C LEU A 234 -9.07 -6.00 -5.67
N ASP A 235 -9.36 -4.78 -6.08
CA ASP A 235 -9.88 -3.71 -5.24
C ASP A 235 -11.30 -3.34 -5.62
N ILE A 236 -12.20 -3.35 -4.67
CA ILE A 236 -13.60 -2.96 -4.83
C ILE A 236 -13.93 -1.90 -3.77
N ASN A 237 -14.29 -0.70 -4.23
CA ASN A 237 -14.73 0.40 -3.36
C ASN A 237 -16.26 0.54 -3.43
N ILE A 238 -16.91 0.65 -2.26
CA ILE A 238 -18.37 0.68 -2.12
C ILE A 238 -18.79 1.90 -1.28
#